data_fa243a8d66aa95ec953e1c5f3505dff8
#
_entry.id   fa243a8d66aa95ec953e1c5f3505dff8
#
_cell.length_a   1.000
_cell.length_b   1.000
_cell.length_c   1.000
_cell.angle_alpha   90.00
_cell.angle_beta   90.00
_cell.angle_gamma   90.00
#
_symmetry.space_group_name_H-M   'P 1'
#
loop_
_entity.id
_entity.type
_entity.pdbx_description
1 polymer ?
#
loop_
_entity_poly.entity_id
_entity_poly.type
_entity_poly.pdbx_seq_one_letter_code
_entity_poly.pdbx_strand_id
1 'polypeptide(L)'
;MFYLGIAIFCQNAAHAQEAVDVVEYFVRAHDTRGAGLARKSKPVDVRPAKPGEVIVTMIKGEGKETQSPPAKSGDMVVRNRCPESGNEQFLVPAASFVERYEGPMGAPDADGWLPYRPRGVQIRFVMVTEQDGSFNFIAPWGERMIARPGDAIVQDLNNPKDTYRVAKAAFTCTYEVLREPQR
;
A
#
# COMPACT_ATOMS: atom_id res chain seq x y z
N MET A 1 47.87 28.83 -36.28
CA MET A 1 46.75 27.97 -36.63
C MET A 1 46.29 27.33 -35.34
N PHE A 2 45.29 27.93 -34.66
CA PHE A 2 44.78 27.46 -33.37
C PHE A 2 43.50 26.67 -33.61
N TYR A 3 43.50 25.40 -33.24
CA TYR A 3 42.27 24.56 -33.24
C TYR A 3 41.53 24.75 -31.93
N LEU A 4 40.34 25.33 -32.02
CA LEU A 4 39.43 25.49 -30.91
C LEU A 4 38.57 24.17 -30.81
N GLY A 5 38.89 23.33 -29.84
CA GLY A 5 38.10 22.13 -29.56
C GLY A 5 36.81 22.48 -28.83
N ILE A 6 35.66 22.27 -29.48
CA ILE A 6 34.34 22.39 -28.84
C ILE A 6 34.07 21.11 -28.08
N ALA A 7 34.06 21.18 -26.74
CA ALA A 7 33.63 20.11 -25.88
C ALA A 7 32.09 20.12 -25.83
N ILE A 8 31.43 19.13 -26.41
CA ILE A 8 29.98 18.91 -26.30
C ILE A 8 29.74 18.24 -24.97
N PHE A 9 29.23 18.98 -24.00
CA PHE A 9 28.69 18.42 -22.76
C PHE A 9 27.32 17.80 -23.06
N CYS A 10 27.27 16.48 -23.18
CA CYS A 10 26.02 15.75 -23.11
C CYS A 10 25.45 15.84 -21.68
N GLN A 11 24.52 16.73 -21.46
CA GLN A 11 23.69 16.72 -20.24
C GLN A 11 22.74 15.54 -20.31
N ASN A 12 23.06 14.47 -19.58
CA ASN A 12 22.09 13.43 -19.27
C ASN A 12 21.03 14.01 -18.32
N ALA A 13 19.95 14.56 -18.88
CA ALA A 13 18.75 14.82 -18.12
C ALA A 13 18.16 13.46 -17.68
N ALA A 14 18.34 13.11 -16.42
CA ALA A 14 17.61 12.01 -15.82
C ALA A 14 16.11 12.38 -15.91
N HIS A 15 15.40 11.78 -16.87
CA HIS A 15 13.96 11.90 -16.94
C HIS A 15 13.41 11.26 -15.67
N ALA A 16 12.94 12.09 -14.73
CA ALA A 16 12.12 11.59 -13.63
C ALA A 16 10.90 10.92 -14.27
N GLN A 17 10.81 9.59 -14.14
CA GLN A 17 9.70 8.82 -14.68
C GLN A 17 8.41 9.39 -14.11
N GLU A 18 7.50 9.83 -14.98
CA GLU A 18 6.22 10.40 -14.60
C GLU A 18 5.43 9.40 -13.75
N ALA A 19 4.75 9.89 -12.72
CA ALA A 19 3.96 9.01 -11.86
C ALA A 19 2.69 8.56 -12.61
N VAL A 20 2.46 7.26 -12.60
CA VAL A 20 1.24 6.65 -13.18
C VAL A 20 0.04 7.03 -12.33
N ASP A 21 -1.10 7.36 -12.94
CA ASP A 21 -2.37 7.39 -12.21
C ASP A 21 -2.77 5.95 -11.84
N VAL A 22 -2.78 5.66 -10.54
CA VAL A 22 -3.03 4.31 -10.05
C VAL A 22 -4.48 3.86 -10.24
N VAL A 23 -5.43 4.81 -10.27
CA VAL A 23 -6.84 4.51 -10.55
C VAL A 23 -7.02 4.13 -12.02
N GLU A 24 -6.43 4.90 -12.94
CA GLU A 24 -6.43 4.57 -14.36
C GLU A 24 -5.69 3.26 -14.64
N TYR A 25 -4.56 3.00 -13.96
CA TYR A 25 -3.87 1.72 -14.05
C TYR A 25 -4.81 0.57 -13.64
N PHE A 26 -5.51 0.71 -12.51
CA PHE A 26 -6.46 -0.30 -12.03
C PHE A 26 -7.56 -0.58 -13.06
N VAL A 27 -8.16 0.48 -13.62
CA VAL A 27 -9.22 0.35 -14.63
C VAL A 27 -8.72 -0.39 -15.87
N ARG A 28 -7.59 0.02 -16.45
CA ARG A 28 -7.01 -0.67 -17.61
C ARG A 28 -6.68 -2.14 -17.33
N ALA A 29 -6.10 -2.43 -16.16
CA ALA A 29 -5.77 -3.80 -15.77
C ALA A 29 -7.05 -4.64 -15.59
N HIS A 30 -8.08 -4.07 -14.95
CA HIS A 30 -9.39 -4.72 -14.82
C HIS A 30 -10.02 -5.02 -16.17
N ASP A 31 -10.05 -4.06 -17.10
CA ASP A 31 -10.67 -4.23 -18.43
C ASP A 31 -9.94 -5.27 -19.29
N THR A 32 -8.63 -5.40 -19.12
CA THR A 32 -7.81 -6.32 -19.92
C THR A 32 -7.67 -7.71 -19.32
N ARG A 33 -7.61 -7.83 -17.99
CA ARG A 33 -7.26 -9.06 -17.27
C ARG A 33 -8.29 -9.47 -16.21
N GLY A 34 -9.32 -8.65 -16.01
CA GLY A 34 -10.28 -8.79 -14.91
C GLY A 34 -9.70 -8.37 -13.55
N ALA A 35 -10.59 -8.21 -12.59
CA ALA A 35 -10.23 -8.00 -11.19
C ALA A 35 -10.75 -9.12 -10.31
N GLY A 36 -9.95 -9.52 -9.34
CA GLY A 36 -10.33 -10.44 -8.28
C GLY A 36 -11.06 -9.73 -7.15
N LEU A 37 -11.58 -10.53 -6.22
CA LEU A 37 -12.12 -10.09 -4.94
C LEU A 37 -11.29 -10.71 -3.83
N ALA A 38 -10.95 -9.91 -2.83
CA ALA A 38 -10.25 -10.35 -1.64
C ALA A 38 -10.79 -9.63 -0.40
N ARG A 39 -10.43 -10.15 0.77
CA ARG A 39 -10.67 -9.48 2.05
C ARG A 39 -9.48 -9.68 2.97
N LYS A 40 -9.21 -8.71 3.81
CA LYS A 40 -8.24 -8.90 4.89
C LYS A 40 -8.82 -9.88 5.90
N SER A 41 -8.05 -10.91 6.28
CA SER A 41 -8.54 -12.02 7.11
C SER A 41 -7.74 -12.23 8.39
N LYS A 42 -6.45 -11.88 8.41
CA LYS A 42 -5.61 -12.11 9.59
C LYS A 42 -5.82 -11.07 10.69
N PRO A 43 -5.82 -11.48 11.96
CA PRO A 43 -5.78 -10.55 13.10
C PRO A 43 -4.61 -9.58 12.99
N VAL A 44 -4.78 -8.42 13.60
CA VAL A 44 -3.80 -7.34 13.66
C VAL A 44 -3.59 -6.90 15.09
N ASP A 45 -2.48 -6.21 15.33
CA ASP A 45 -2.25 -5.48 16.58
C ASP A 45 -2.50 -3.99 16.35
N VAL A 46 -3.12 -3.34 17.32
CA VAL A 46 -3.55 -1.96 17.20
C VAL A 46 -3.17 -1.18 18.45
N ARG A 47 -2.72 0.05 18.25
CA ARG A 47 -2.60 1.04 19.32
C ARG A 47 -3.11 2.40 18.85
N PRO A 48 -3.53 3.28 19.76
CA PRO A 48 -3.80 4.68 19.40
C PRO A 48 -2.55 5.35 18.83
N ALA A 49 -2.72 6.13 17.77
CA ALA A 49 -1.67 7.02 17.30
C ALA A 49 -1.61 8.27 18.20
N LYS A 50 -0.40 8.79 18.42
CA LYS A 50 -0.24 10.08 19.07
C LYS A 50 -0.52 11.18 18.04
N PRO A 51 -1.27 12.26 18.39
CA PRO A 51 -1.48 13.38 17.48
C PRO A 51 -0.14 13.92 16.94
N GLY A 52 -0.04 14.07 15.62
CA GLY A 52 1.18 14.48 14.93
C GLY A 52 2.18 13.35 14.64
N GLU A 53 1.96 12.14 15.13
CA GLU A 53 2.82 10.98 14.84
C GLU A 53 2.80 10.66 13.35
N VAL A 54 3.96 10.39 12.76
CA VAL A 54 4.12 9.92 11.38
C VAL A 54 4.58 8.48 11.42
N ILE A 55 3.82 7.60 10.76
CA ILE A 55 4.14 6.18 10.66
C ILE A 55 4.84 5.91 9.35
N VAL A 56 6.07 5.40 9.43
CA VAL A 56 6.84 4.92 8.28
C VAL A 56 6.56 3.42 8.13
N THR A 57 5.95 3.06 7.01
CA THR A 57 5.70 1.66 6.67
C THR A 57 6.95 1.07 6.04
N MET A 58 7.48 0.01 6.67
CA MET A 58 8.65 -0.72 6.21
C MET A 58 8.26 -2.12 5.77
N ILE A 59 8.65 -2.52 4.57
CA ILE A 59 8.47 -3.88 4.07
C ILE A 59 9.80 -4.61 4.11
N LYS A 60 9.81 -5.79 4.71
CA LYS A 60 10.99 -6.64 4.81
C LYS A 60 11.56 -6.95 3.43
N GLY A 61 12.83 -6.66 3.24
CA GLY A 61 13.54 -6.86 1.97
C GLY A 61 13.33 -5.75 0.93
N GLU A 62 12.37 -4.83 1.14
CA GLU A 62 12.12 -3.71 0.21
C GLU A 62 12.52 -2.34 0.79
N GLY A 63 12.56 -2.23 2.13
CA GLY A 63 12.81 -0.97 2.82
C GLY A 63 11.54 -0.14 3.04
N LYS A 64 11.68 1.19 3.02
CA LYS A 64 10.53 2.11 3.16
C LYS A 64 9.58 1.97 1.98
N GLU A 65 8.33 1.60 2.29
CA GLU A 65 7.25 1.57 1.32
C GLU A 65 6.59 2.94 1.19
N THR A 66 6.20 3.52 2.32
CA THR A 66 5.50 4.80 2.39
C THR A 66 5.63 5.43 3.77
N GLN A 67 5.07 6.61 3.94
CA GLN A 67 4.83 7.20 5.26
C GLN A 67 3.44 7.83 5.29
N SER A 68 2.88 7.91 6.49
CA SER A 68 1.58 8.54 6.70
C SER A 68 1.69 10.07 6.75
N PRO A 69 0.58 10.79 6.53
CA PRO A 69 0.43 12.13 7.07
C PRO A 69 0.56 12.13 8.61
N PRO A 70 0.77 13.30 9.25
CA PRO A 70 0.68 13.40 10.70
C PRO A 70 -0.67 12.91 11.20
N ALA A 71 -0.66 12.00 12.17
CA ALA A 71 -1.86 11.43 12.76
C ALA A 71 -2.73 12.49 13.42
N LYS A 72 -4.04 12.33 13.29
CA LYS A 72 -5.07 13.12 13.97
C LYS A 72 -5.53 12.40 15.23
N SER A 73 -6.24 13.12 16.09
CA SER A 73 -6.88 12.52 17.26
C SER A 73 -7.86 11.43 16.83
N GLY A 74 -7.75 10.25 17.45
CA GLY A 74 -8.58 9.07 17.16
C GLY A 74 -8.03 8.15 16.06
N ASP A 75 -6.99 8.56 15.33
CA ASP A 75 -6.33 7.67 14.38
C ASP A 75 -5.61 6.52 15.10
N MET A 76 -5.51 5.39 14.41
CA MET A 76 -4.94 4.17 14.97
C MET A 76 -3.72 3.71 14.17
N VAL A 77 -2.70 3.22 14.87
CA VAL A 77 -1.60 2.50 14.25
C VAL A 77 -1.96 1.03 14.24
N VAL A 78 -1.95 0.44 13.05
CA VAL A 78 -2.22 -0.98 12.84
C VAL A 78 -0.92 -1.67 12.47
N ARG A 79 -0.62 -2.80 13.10
CA ARG A 79 0.51 -3.67 12.81
C ARG A 79 0.00 -5.01 12.28
N ASN A 80 0.41 -5.38 11.10
CA ASN A 80 0.10 -6.70 10.55
C ASN A 80 0.85 -7.80 11.33
N ARG A 81 0.20 -8.93 11.53
CA ARG A 81 0.85 -10.17 12.04
C ARG A 81 1.33 -11.01 10.85
N CYS A 82 2.38 -10.50 10.20
CA CYS A 82 2.95 -11.10 8.98
C CYS A 82 4.48 -10.99 9.00
N PRO A 83 5.20 -11.99 9.52
CA PRO A 83 6.67 -11.99 9.54
C PRO A 83 7.30 -11.92 8.14
N GLU A 84 6.59 -12.36 7.11
CA GLU A 84 7.01 -12.33 5.72
C GLU A 84 7.16 -10.90 5.20
N SER A 85 6.25 -9.98 5.57
CA SER A 85 6.32 -8.56 5.24
C SER A 85 7.09 -7.73 6.29
N GLY A 86 7.47 -8.34 7.42
CA GLY A 86 8.16 -7.68 8.53
C GLY A 86 7.23 -7.12 9.59
N ASN A 87 5.98 -7.57 9.66
CA ASN A 87 4.94 -7.07 10.56
C ASN A 87 4.78 -5.55 10.42
N GLU A 88 4.65 -5.08 9.19
CA GLU A 88 4.61 -3.67 8.85
C GLU A 88 3.50 -2.92 9.59
N GLN A 89 3.78 -1.67 9.90
CA GLN A 89 2.85 -0.76 10.58
C GLN A 89 2.37 0.32 9.63
N PHE A 90 1.13 0.73 9.79
CA PHE A 90 0.54 1.82 9.00
C PHE A 90 -0.52 2.57 9.81
N LEU A 91 -0.74 3.83 9.45
CA LEU A 91 -1.76 4.67 10.05
C LEU A 91 -3.12 4.41 9.40
N VAL A 92 -4.15 4.29 10.23
CA VAL A 92 -5.55 4.17 9.77
C VAL A 92 -6.35 5.31 10.40
N PRO A 93 -6.99 6.17 9.58
CA PRO A 93 -7.86 7.21 10.06
C PRO A 93 -9.03 6.66 10.90
N ALA A 94 -9.45 7.38 11.93
CA ALA A 94 -10.46 6.94 12.89
C ALA A 94 -11.75 6.42 12.23
N ALA A 95 -12.28 7.12 11.22
CA ALA A 95 -13.49 6.70 10.50
C ALA A 95 -13.28 5.36 9.78
N SER A 96 -12.18 5.22 9.03
CA SER A 96 -11.85 3.96 8.31
C SER A 96 -11.56 2.81 9.26
N PHE A 97 -11.04 3.12 10.47
CA PHE A 97 -10.71 2.08 11.44
C PHE A 97 -11.97 1.36 11.94
N VAL A 98 -12.99 2.10 12.33
CA VAL A 98 -14.24 1.51 12.84
C VAL A 98 -15.00 0.72 11.77
N GLU A 99 -14.82 1.07 10.50
CA GLU A 99 -15.42 0.34 9.39
C GLU A 99 -14.68 -0.98 9.07
N ARG A 100 -13.35 -0.99 9.27
CA ARG A 100 -12.48 -2.08 8.81
C ARG A 100 -12.10 -3.07 9.89
N TYR A 101 -12.16 -2.68 11.17
CA TYR A 101 -11.70 -3.52 12.28
C TYR A 101 -12.72 -3.58 13.41
N GLU A 102 -12.70 -4.69 14.15
CA GLU A 102 -13.48 -4.87 15.37
C GLU A 102 -12.60 -5.39 16.50
N GLY A 103 -12.90 -4.98 17.71
CA GLY A 103 -12.17 -5.33 18.92
C GLY A 103 -12.22 -4.23 19.99
N PRO A 104 -11.36 -4.30 21.00
CA PRO A 104 -10.27 -5.27 21.15
C PRO A 104 -10.78 -6.68 21.48
N MET A 105 -10.05 -7.69 21.02
CA MET A 105 -10.39 -9.10 21.22
C MET A 105 -9.73 -9.69 22.50
N GLY A 106 -9.00 -8.88 23.24
CA GLY A 106 -8.31 -9.27 24.47
C GLY A 106 -7.58 -8.11 25.12
N ALA A 107 -6.80 -8.42 26.17
CA ALA A 107 -5.98 -7.45 26.87
C ALA A 107 -4.79 -7.01 26.00
N PRO A 108 -4.20 -5.82 26.27
CA PRO A 108 -2.99 -5.37 25.60
C PRO A 108 -1.80 -6.29 25.91
N ASP A 109 -0.87 -6.40 24.97
CA ASP A 109 0.43 -7.02 25.21
C ASP A 109 1.33 -6.10 26.07
N ALA A 110 2.57 -6.58 26.37
CA ALA A 110 3.52 -5.84 27.19
C ALA A 110 3.91 -4.47 26.63
N ASP A 111 3.76 -4.27 25.31
CA ASP A 111 4.06 -3.02 24.61
C ASP A 111 2.82 -2.14 24.39
N GLY A 112 1.66 -2.57 24.93
CA GLY A 112 0.40 -1.85 24.85
C GLY A 112 -0.38 -2.06 23.55
N TRP A 113 -0.04 -3.04 22.72
CA TRP A 113 -0.79 -3.38 21.53
C TRP A 113 -2.01 -4.23 21.87
N LEU A 114 -3.15 -3.87 21.31
CA LEU A 114 -4.42 -4.56 21.47
C LEU A 114 -4.72 -5.44 20.26
N PRO A 115 -5.16 -6.69 20.46
CA PRO A 115 -5.56 -7.54 19.34
C PRO A 115 -6.90 -7.09 18.74
N TYR A 116 -6.95 -6.97 17.42
CA TYR A 116 -8.17 -6.68 16.64
C TYR A 116 -8.30 -7.68 15.50
N ARG A 117 -9.50 -7.84 14.97
CA ARG A 117 -9.73 -8.60 13.75
C ARG A 117 -10.31 -7.70 12.65
N PRO A 118 -9.97 -7.96 11.37
CA PRO A 118 -10.64 -7.31 10.26
C PRO A 118 -12.11 -7.72 10.22
N ARG A 119 -12.99 -6.78 9.83
CA ARG A 119 -14.43 -7.05 9.59
C ARG A 119 -14.68 -7.79 8.28
N GLY A 120 -13.65 -8.08 7.50
CA GLY A 120 -13.77 -8.78 6.23
C GLY A 120 -14.37 -7.92 5.11
N VAL A 121 -14.18 -6.61 5.17
CA VAL A 121 -14.55 -5.70 4.07
C VAL A 121 -13.88 -6.18 2.79
N GLN A 122 -14.69 -6.35 1.74
CA GLN A 122 -14.20 -6.81 0.44
C GLN A 122 -13.58 -5.66 -0.35
N ILE A 123 -12.54 -5.99 -1.08
CA ILE A 123 -11.86 -5.11 -2.02
C ILE A 123 -11.74 -5.80 -3.38
N ARG A 124 -11.66 -5.02 -4.45
CA ARG A 124 -11.17 -5.51 -5.74
C ARG A 124 -9.66 -5.46 -5.77
N PHE A 125 -9.03 -6.36 -6.53
CA PHE A 125 -7.60 -6.29 -6.75
C PHE A 125 -7.22 -6.69 -8.17
N VAL A 126 -6.12 -6.13 -8.64
CA VAL A 126 -5.39 -6.56 -9.84
C VAL A 126 -3.92 -6.77 -9.47
N MET A 127 -3.29 -7.79 -10.04
CA MET A 127 -1.87 -8.04 -9.81
C MET A 127 -1.03 -7.23 -10.80
N VAL A 128 0.05 -6.63 -10.31
CA VAL A 128 1.11 -6.06 -11.15
C VAL A 128 1.87 -7.23 -11.79
N THR A 129 1.93 -7.24 -13.11
CA THR A 129 2.59 -8.32 -13.88
C THR A 129 4.01 -7.95 -14.27
N GLU A 130 4.80 -8.93 -14.71
CA GLU A 130 6.13 -8.69 -15.28
C GLU A 130 6.07 -7.79 -16.52
N GLN A 131 4.98 -7.86 -17.30
CA GLN A 131 4.78 -7.01 -18.48
C GLN A 131 4.51 -5.54 -18.12
N ASP A 132 3.87 -5.29 -16.97
CA ASP A 132 3.68 -3.92 -16.47
C ASP A 132 5.00 -3.31 -16.01
N GLY A 133 5.95 -4.13 -15.57
CA GLY A 133 7.18 -3.69 -14.94
C GLY A 133 6.93 -2.96 -13.61
N SER A 134 7.97 -2.32 -13.08
CA SER A 134 7.84 -1.45 -11.91
C SER A 134 7.46 -0.03 -12.33
N PHE A 135 6.55 0.61 -11.60
CA PHE A 135 6.15 1.99 -11.88
C PHE A 135 5.94 2.80 -10.59
N ASN A 136 6.15 4.12 -10.71
CA ASN A 136 5.87 5.06 -9.64
C ASN A 136 4.44 5.58 -9.76
N PHE A 137 3.79 5.81 -8.62
CA PHE A 137 2.48 6.44 -8.54
C PHE A 137 2.37 7.33 -7.29
N ILE A 138 1.35 8.15 -7.20
CA ILE A 138 1.01 8.92 -6.01
C ILE A 138 -0.15 8.22 -5.30
N ALA A 139 0.08 7.83 -4.05
CA ALA A 139 -0.96 7.23 -3.22
C ALA A 139 -2.06 8.25 -2.84
N PRO A 140 -3.28 7.80 -2.45
CA PRO A 140 -4.36 8.70 -2.05
C PRO A 140 -4.01 9.70 -0.95
N TRP A 141 -3.02 9.38 -0.11
CA TRP A 141 -2.52 10.26 0.96
C TRP A 141 -1.36 11.16 0.54
N GLY A 142 -1.01 11.20 -0.78
CA GLY A 142 -0.06 12.15 -1.36
C GLY A 142 1.40 11.66 -1.45
N GLU A 143 1.74 10.50 -0.89
CA GLU A 143 3.10 9.94 -0.95
C GLU A 143 3.39 9.25 -2.28
N ARG A 144 4.63 9.42 -2.76
CA ARG A 144 5.11 8.68 -3.93
C ARG A 144 5.46 7.25 -3.53
N MET A 145 4.89 6.30 -4.22
CA MET A 145 5.12 4.87 -4.03
C MET A 145 5.61 4.20 -5.31
N ILE A 146 6.17 3.01 -5.17
CA ILE A 146 6.59 2.15 -6.28
C ILE A 146 5.77 0.86 -6.20
N ALA A 147 5.08 0.53 -7.29
CA ALA A 147 4.51 -0.79 -7.50
C ALA A 147 5.49 -1.67 -8.28
N ARG A 148 5.55 -2.96 -7.94
CA ARG A 148 6.46 -3.94 -8.54
C ARG A 148 5.69 -5.18 -8.99
N PRO A 149 6.20 -5.93 -9.96
CA PRO A 149 5.61 -7.23 -10.33
C PRO A 149 5.39 -8.14 -9.11
N GLY A 150 4.18 -8.68 -9.02
CA GLY A 150 3.72 -9.49 -7.89
C GLY A 150 2.99 -8.71 -6.79
N ASP A 151 3.04 -7.39 -6.77
CA ASP A 151 2.22 -6.58 -5.87
C ASP A 151 0.75 -6.60 -6.29
N ALA A 152 -0.14 -6.38 -5.33
CA ALA A 152 -1.55 -6.13 -5.61
C ALA A 152 -1.83 -4.62 -5.60
N ILE A 153 -2.50 -4.13 -6.64
CA ILE A 153 -3.18 -2.84 -6.58
C ILE A 153 -4.62 -3.13 -6.18
N VAL A 154 -5.00 -2.60 -5.04
CA VAL A 154 -6.31 -2.83 -4.43
C VAL A 154 -7.18 -1.59 -4.52
N GLN A 155 -8.49 -1.79 -4.62
CA GLN A 155 -9.46 -0.70 -4.74
C GLN A 155 -10.68 -1.00 -3.87
N ASP A 156 -11.10 -0.02 -3.08
CA ASP A 156 -12.36 -0.09 -2.32
C ASP A 156 -13.56 -0.17 -3.27
N LEU A 157 -14.54 -1.04 -2.94
CA LEU A 157 -15.72 -1.26 -3.79
C LEU A 157 -16.62 -0.02 -3.87
N ASN A 158 -16.66 0.78 -2.82
CA ASN A 158 -17.54 1.95 -2.69
C ASN A 158 -16.82 3.27 -2.97
N ASN A 159 -15.48 3.25 -2.97
CA ASN A 159 -14.66 4.42 -3.20
C ASN A 159 -13.49 4.12 -4.17
N PRO A 160 -13.70 4.21 -5.48
CA PRO A 160 -12.65 3.95 -6.47
C PRO A 160 -11.40 4.83 -6.32
N LYS A 161 -11.49 5.99 -5.64
CA LYS A 161 -10.34 6.84 -5.35
C LYS A 161 -9.45 6.25 -4.25
N ASP A 162 -9.98 5.36 -3.41
CA ASP A 162 -9.19 4.60 -2.44
C ASP A 162 -8.54 3.39 -3.14
N THR A 163 -7.58 3.70 -4.00
CA THR A 163 -6.80 2.74 -4.79
C THR A 163 -5.34 2.87 -4.39
N TYR A 164 -4.74 1.77 -3.93
CA TYR A 164 -3.37 1.77 -3.42
C TYR A 164 -2.69 0.41 -3.60
N ARG A 165 -1.38 0.39 -3.37
CA ARG A 165 -0.55 -0.81 -3.42
C ARG A 165 -0.63 -1.57 -2.09
N VAL A 166 -0.64 -2.91 -2.20
CA VAL A 166 -0.28 -3.83 -1.11
C VAL A 166 0.88 -4.69 -1.61
N ALA A 167 1.99 -4.66 -0.88
CA ALA A 167 3.18 -5.44 -1.22
C ALA A 167 2.84 -6.93 -1.32
N LYS A 168 3.47 -7.65 -2.26
CA LYS A 168 3.25 -9.08 -2.51
C LYS A 168 3.24 -9.91 -1.22
N ALA A 169 4.26 -9.74 -0.37
CA ALA A 169 4.36 -10.48 0.89
C ALA A 169 3.20 -10.19 1.83
N ALA A 170 2.79 -8.91 1.96
CA ALA A 170 1.68 -8.48 2.79
C ALA A 170 0.34 -9.00 2.25
N PHE A 171 0.12 -8.91 0.93
CA PHE A 171 -1.11 -9.40 0.30
C PHE A 171 -1.28 -10.90 0.49
N THR A 172 -0.27 -11.69 0.10
CA THR A 172 -0.29 -13.16 0.25
C THR A 172 -0.49 -13.60 1.70
N CYS A 173 0.10 -12.87 2.65
CA CYS A 173 0.05 -13.22 4.07
C CYS A 173 -1.26 -12.81 4.74
N THR A 174 -1.84 -11.63 4.40
CA THR A 174 -2.91 -11.01 5.21
C THR A 174 -4.27 -10.96 4.55
N TYR A 175 -4.36 -11.29 3.25
CA TYR A 175 -5.62 -11.32 2.51
C TYR A 175 -6.02 -12.75 2.15
N GLU A 176 -7.32 -12.97 2.16
CA GLU A 176 -7.98 -14.16 1.60
C GLU A 176 -8.56 -13.77 0.25
N VAL A 177 -8.17 -14.49 -0.80
CA VAL A 177 -8.75 -14.32 -2.14
C VAL A 177 -10.08 -15.05 -2.18
N LEU A 178 -11.16 -14.32 -2.43
CA LEU A 178 -12.51 -14.85 -2.54
C LEU A 178 -12.86 -15.26 -3.98
N ARG A 179 -12.26 -14.54 -4.93
CA ARG A 179 -12.38 -14.81 -6.36
C ARG A 179 -11.14 -14.30 -7.07
N GLU A 180 -10.53 -15.16 -7.87
CA GLU A 180 -9.40 -14.78 -8.74
C GLU A 180 -9.85 -13.82 -9.85
N PRO A 181 -8.94 -12.99 -10.40
CA PRO A 181 -9.22 -12.22 -11.60
C PRO A 181 -9.70 -13.12 -12.73
N GLN A 182 -10.81 -12.75 -13.34
CA GLN A 182 -11.40 -13.47 -14.48
C GLN A 182 -11.61 -12.49 -15.62
N ARG A 183 -11.22 -12.92 -16.82
CA ARG A 183 -11.53 -12.22 -18.07
C ARG A 183 -13.00 -12.36 -18.40
#